data_1332313cb9a61286b708814e3e323971
#
_entry.id   1332313cb9a61286b708814e3e323971
#
_cell.length_a   1.000
_cell.length_b   1.000
_cell.length_c   1.000
_cell.angle_alpha   90.00
_cell.angle_beta   90.00
_cell.angle_gamma   90.00
#
_symmetry.space_group_name_H-M   'P 1'
#
loop_
_entity.id
_entity.type
_entity.pdbx_description
1 polymer ?
#
loop_
_entity_poly.entity_id
_entity_poly.type
_entity_poly.pdbx_seq_one_letter_code
_entity_poly.pdbx_strand_id
1 'polypeptide(L)'
;EFSRIQVGEGGLLTAGAGALLSRVVNEALKAELSGLESCVGIPGTVGGAVSMDAGTRREWIGQRVRDVVTLRPGEGLHRYEASEIEWGYRCTSIPTSEIVLEATFQLERGQKQAIAEEMEARLRRRRSSQPMGRPCCGSVFRNPPERSAGILIESCGLKGAMAGGAQISEEHANFIVNTGRASAADVVSLMGRAHDAVRDRFDIDLACEVKLLGFGA
;
A
#
# COMPACT_ATOMS: atom_id res chain seq x y z
N GLU A 1 -15.67 -5.26 -15.62
CA GLU A 1 -15.67 -3.78 -15.61
C GLU A 1 -14.69 -3.22 -14.58
N PHE A 2 -14.71 -3.67 -13.33
CA PHE A 2 -13.84 -3.13 -12.26
C PHE A 2 -12.34 -3.35 -12.44
N SER A 3 -11.89 -4.17 -13.39
CA SER A 3 -10.47 -4.37 -13.72
C SER A 3 -10.06 -3.75 -15.07
N ARG A 4 -10.94 -2.92 -15.65
CA ARG A 4 -10.68 -2.20 -16.89
C ARG A 4 -9.56 -1.17 -16.67
N ILE A 5 -8.67 -1.03 -17.66
CA ILE A 5 -7.65 0.02 -17.72
C ILE A 5 -7.77 0.67 -19.08
N GLN A 6 -7.82 1.98 -19.13
CA GLN A 6 -7.96 2.75 -20.36
C GLN A 6 -6.99 3.91 -20.36
N VAL A 7 -6.14 3.97 -21.37
CA VAL A 7 -5.28 5.12 -21.65
C VAL A 7 -6.05 6.07 -22.56
N GLY A 8 -6.20 7.31 -22.12
CA GLY A 8 -6.84 8.40 -22.85
C GLY A 8 -5.83 9.39 -23.43
N GLU A 9 -6.34 10.44 -24.03
CA GLU A 9 -5.53 11.55 -24.53
C GLU A 9 -5.04 12.45 -23.39
N GLY A 10 -4.03 13.27 -23.64
CA GLY A 10 -3.54 14.26 -22.67
C GLY A 10 -2.89 13.67 -21.42
N GLY A 11 -2.44 12.41 -21.46
CA GLY A 11 -1.80 11.76 -20.30
C GLY A 11 -2.78 11.19 -19.29
N LEU A 12 -4.06 11.03 -19.64
CA LEU A 12 -5.05 10.41 -18.78
C LEU A 12 -4.93 8.89 -18.79
N LEU A 13 -5.01 8.29 -17.62
CA LEU A 13 -5.13 6.86 -17.46
C LEU A 13 -6.24 6.57 -16.43
N THR A 14 -7.31 5.93 -16.88
CA THR A 14 -8.44 5.54 -16.04
C THR A 14 -8.40 4.06 -15.72
N ALA A 15 -8.58 3.70 -14.46
CA ALA A 15 -8.55 2.31 -14.02
C ALA A 15 -9.66 2.02 -13.02
N GLY A 16 -10.37 0.91 -13.24
CA GLY A 16 -11.35 0.40 -12.29
C GLY A 16 -10.69 -0.05 -10.98
N ALA A 17 -11.37 0.09 -9.87
CA ALA A 17 -10.84 -0.17 -8.54
C ALA A 17 -10.32 -1.61 -8.32
N GLY A 18 -10.85 -2.58 -9.07
CA GLY A 18 -10.39 -3.98 -9.06
C GLY A 18 -9.19 -4.26 -9.97
N ALA A 19 -8.71 -3.27 -10.75
CA ALA A 19 -7.50 -3.44 -11.54
C ALA A 19 -6.29 -3.62 -10.64
N LEU A 20 -5.43 -4.60 -10.94
CA LEU A 20 -4.17 -4.76 -10.22
C LEU A 20 -3.28 -3.54 -10.46
N LEU A 21 -2.76 -2.94 -9.39
CA LEU A 21 -1.92 -1.76 -9.45
C LEU A 21 -0.68 -2.00 -10.34
N SER A 22 -0.10 -3.20 -10.27
CA SER A 22 1.02 -3.61 -11.13
C SER A 22 0.67 -3.57 -12.63
N ARG A 23 -0.57 -3.91 -13.00
CA ARG A 23 -1.02 -3.80 -14.40
C ARG A 23 -1.16 -2.35 -14.82
N VAL A 24 -1.69 -1.49 -13.96
CA VAL A 24 -1.85 -0.06 -14.23
C VAL A 24 -0.49 0.60 -14.47
N VAL A 25 0.49 0.33 -13.60
CA VAL A 25 1.87 0.82 -13.73
C VAL A 25 2.50 0.34 -15.05
N ASN A 26 2.28 -0.92 -15.44
CA ASN A 26 2.80 -1.46 -16.70
C ASN A 26 2.11 -0.85 -17.94
N GLU A 27 0.80 -0.58 -17.88
CA GLU A 27 0.10 0.10 -18.98
C GLU A 27 0.55 1.56 -19.11
N ALA A 28 0.82 2.26 -18.00
CA ALA A 28 1.45 3.60 -18.04
C ALA A 28 2.81 3.56 -18.74
N LEU A 29 3.70 2.61 -18.39
CA LEU A 29 4.99 2.43 -19.05
C LEU A 29 4.84 2.14 -20.55
N LYS A 30 3.89 1.27 -20.96
CA LYS A 30 3.64 0.97 -22.38
C LYS A 30 3.18 2.19 -23.15
N ALA A 31 2.42 3.06 -22.51
CA ALA A 31 1.91 4.31 -23.09
C ALA A 31 2.90 5.48 -22.98
N GLU A 32 4.11 5.24 -22.46
CA GLU A 32 5.14 6.27 -22.25
C GLU A 32 4.65 7.39 -21.31
N LEU A 33 3.91 7.00 -20.27
CA LEU A 33 3.37 7.89 -19.24
C LEU A 33 4.12 7.70 -17.92
N SER A 34 4.72 8.78 -17.42
CA SER A 34 5.46 8.89 -16.17
C SER A 34 4.57 9.41 -15.04
N GLY A 35 4.83 8.99 -13.82
CA GLY A 35 4.18 9.44 -12.59
C GLY A 35 3.71 8.34 -11.66
N LEU A 36 3.70 7.07 -12.12
CA LEU A 36 3.32 5.91 -11.29
C LEU A 36 4.50 4.99 -10.92
N GLU A 37 5.73 5.41 -11.17
CA GLU A 37 6.94 4.61 -10.90
C GLU A 37 7.08 4.29 -9.39
N SER A 38 6.63 5.19 -8.52
CA SER A 38 6.63 4.98 -7.07
C SER A 38 5.72 3.84 -6.61
N CYS A 39 4.74 3.47 -7.45
CA CYS A 39 3.79 2.40 -7.18
C CYS A 39 4.31 1.01 -7.61
N VAL A 40 5.48 0.92 -8.28
CA VAL A 40 6.03 -0.37 -8.71
C VAL A 40 6.29 -1.29 -7.53
N GLY A 41 5.86 -2.55 -7.65
CA GLY A 41 6.05 -3.55 -6.59
C GLY A 41 5.13 -3.39 -5.37
N ILE A 42 4.19 -2.43 -5.37
CA ILE A 42 3.11 -2.37 -4.36
C ILE A 42 2.04 -3.39 -4.79
N PRO A 43 1.74 -4.39 -3.96
CA PRO A 43 0.69 -5.35 -4.26
C PRO A 43 -0.71 -4.75 -4.02
N GLY A 44 -1.71 -5.36 -4.64
CA GLY A 44 -3.11 -4.98 -4.45
C GLY A 44 -3.73 -4.31 -5.67
N THR A 45 -4.88 -3.68 -5.46
CA THR A 45 -5.71 -3.08 -6.50
C THR A 45 -5.71 -1.55 -6.42
N VAL A 46 -6.17 -0.90 -7.48
CA VAL A 46 -6.31 0.56 -7.54
C VAL A 46 -7.18 1.10 -6.41
N GLY A 47 -8.33 0.46 -6.14
CA GLY A 47 -9.22 0.90 -5.06
C GLY A 47 -8.55 0.87 -3.69
N GLY A 48 -7.81 -0.20 -3.38
CA GLY A 48 -7.03 -0.28 -2.15
C GLY A 48 -5.89 0.74 -2.10
N ALA A 49 -5.21 0.96 -3.23
CA ALA A 49 -4.13 1.95 -3.33
C ALA A 49 -4.64 3.39 -3.12
N VAL A 50 -5.79 3.74 -3.71
CA VAL A 50 -6.44 5.05 -3.53
C VAL A 50 -6.90 5.21 -2.07
N SER A 51 -7.65 4.24 -1.53
CA SER A 51 -8.18 4.33 -0.16
C SER A 51 -7.11 4.44 0.92
N MET A 52 -5.92 3.89 0.66
CA MET A 52 -4.78 3.90 1.59
C MET A 52 -3.74 4.98 1.25
N ASP A 53 -3.97 5.78 0.24
CA ASP A 53 -2.99 6.70 -0.33
C ASP A 53 -1.61 6.03 -0.44
N ALA A 54 -1.56 4.96 -1.25
CA ALA A 54 -0.41 4.07 -1.32
C ALA A 54 0.84 4.79 -1.83
N GLY A 55 1.96 4.55 -1.16
CA GLY A 55 3.22 5.18 -1.51
C GLY A 55 4.17 5.30 -0.33
N THR A 56 5.03 6.30 -0.40
CA THR A 56 5.95 6.71 0.66
C THR A 56 5.53 8.06 1.23
N ARG A 57 6.23 8.58 2.26
CA ARG A 57 5.97 9.94 2.74
C ARG A 57 6.34 11.06 1.75
N ARG A 58 7.07 10.74 0.69
CA ARG A 58 7.51 11.73 -0.33
C ARG A 58 6.74 11.62 -1.62
N GLU A 59 6.31 10.41 -1.97
CA GLU A 59 5.65 10.11 -3.22
C GLU A 59 4.52 9.12 -2.96
N TRP A 60 3.31 9.50 -3.28
CA TRP A 60 2.10 8.73 -3.05
C TRP A 60 1.14 8.84 -4.24
N ILE A 61 0.25 7.88 -4.37
CA ILE A 61 -0.62 7.74 -5.54
C ILE A 61 -1.55 8.95 -5.73
N GLY A 62 -2.00 9.57 -4.64
CA GLY A 62 -2.89 10.74 -4.66
C GLY A 62 -2.31 11.94 -5.40
N GLN A 63 -0.97 12.08 -5.46
CA GLN A 63 -0.31 13.13 -6.23
C GLN A 63 -0.58 13.06 -7.75
N ARG A 64 -1.04 11.90 -8.23
CA ARG A 64 -1.30 11.64 -9.64
C ARG A 64 -2.78 11.40 -9.94
N VAL A 65 -3.61 11.30 -8.92
CA VAL A 65 -5.06 11.21 -9.08
C VAL A 65 -5.60 12.53 -9.57
N ARG A 66 -6.45 12.48 -10.58
CA ARG A 66 -7.26 13.58 -11.07
C ARG A 66 -8.65 13.55 -10.45
N ASP A 67 -9.30 12.40 -10.52
CA ASP A 67 -10.64 12.18 -9.96
C ASP A 67 -10.82 10.73 -9.50
N VAL A 68 -11.79 10.52 -8.59
CA VAL A 68 -12.17 9.20 -8.08
C VAL A 68 -13.69 9.08 -8.14
N VAL A 69 -14.19 7.97 -8.69
CA VAL A 69 -15.61 7.61 -8.65
C VAL A 69 -15.84 6.63 -7.52
N THR A 70 -16.82 6.92 -6.67
CA THR A 70 -17.26 6.07 -5.57
C THR A 70 -18.72 5.70 -5.71
N LEU A 71 -19.11 4.64 -5.00
CA LEU A 71 -20.51 4.31 -4.72
C LEU A 71 -20.80 4.67 -3.26
N ARG A 72 -21.75 5.59 -3.06
CA ARG A 72 -22.35 5.88 -1.75
C ARG A 72 -23.56 4.99 -1.56
N PRO A 73 -23.57 4.10 -0.56
CA PRO A 73 -24.73 3.27 -0.30
C PRO A 73 -25.98 4.11 -0.02
N GLY A 74 -27.06 3.87 -0.79
CA GLY A 74 -28.31 4.61 -0.70
C GLY A 74 -28.41 5.91 -1.50
N GLU A 75 -27.29 6.46 -1.98
CA GLU A 75 -27.26 7.73 -2.74
C GLU A 75 -26.82 7.53 -4.20
N GLY A 76 -26.04 6.48 -4.51
CA GLY A 76 -25.56 6.18 -5.86
C GLY A 76 -24.13 6.60 -6.12
N LEU A 77 -23.82 6.90 -7.38
CA LEU A 77 -22.47 7.25 -7.79
C LEU A 77 -22.12 8.69 -7.39
N HIS A 78 -20.92 8.86 -6.90
CA HIS A 78 -20.32 10.15 -6.60
C HIS A 78 -18.94 10.26 -7.24
N ARG A 79 -18.57 11.46 -7.71
CA ARG A 79 -17.25 11.77 -8.27
C ARG A 79 -16.60 12.83 -7.40
N TYR A 80 -15.40 12.54 -6.95
CA TYR A 80 -14.51 13.49 -6.28
C TYR A 80 -13.43 13.95 -7.26
N GLU A 81 -13.27 15.24 -7.41
CA GLU A 81 -12.02 15.78 -7.96
C GLU A 81 -10.90 15.60 -6.91
N ALA A 82 -9.66 15.45 -7.35
CA ALA A 82 -8.53 15.23 -6.42
C ALA A 82 -8.37 16.33 -5.36
N SER A 83 -8.77 17.56 -5.70
CA SER A 83 -8.76 18.72 -4.80
C SER A 83 -9.80 18.67 -3.69
N GLU A 84 -10.82 17.81 -3.81
CA GLU A 84 -11.86 17.60 -2.79
C GLU A 84 -11.47 16.48 -1.82
N ILE A 85 -10.37 15.74 -2.11
CA ILE A 85 -9.88 14.67 -1.27
C ILE A 85 -8.69 15.16 -0.46
N GLU A 86 -8.77 15.02 0.86
CA GLU A 86 -7.61 15.18 1.72
C GLU A 86 -6.78 13.89 1.67
N TRP A 87 -5.56 14.01 1.18
CA TRP A 87 -4.61 12.92 1.07
C TRP A 87 -3.66 12.92 2.26
N GLY A 88 -3.49 11.79 2.90
CA GLY A 88 -2.64 11.68 4.07
C GLY A 88 -1.92 10.34 4.17
N TYR A 89 -0.89 10.27 5.02
CA TYR A 89 -0.12 9.05 5.19
C TYR A 89 -1.00 7.86 5.59
N ARG A 90 -1.27 6.96 4.67
CA ARG A 90 -2.12 5.77 4.81
C ARG A 90 -3.59 6.10 5.10
N CYS A 91 -4.08 7.21 4.59
CA CYS A 91 -5.50 7.57 4.68
C CYS A 91 -5.90 8.56 3.59
N THR A 92 -7.21 8.62 3.34
CA THR A 92 -7.86 9.67 2.55
C THR A 92 -9.12 10.13 3.28
N SER A 93 -9.66 11.30 2.89
CA SER A 93 -10.94 11.78 3.42
C SER A 93 -12.16 11.08 2.80
N ILE A 94 -11.97 10.18 1.83
CA ILE A 94 -13.08 9.38 1.28
C ILE A 94 -13.68 8.53 2.42
N PRO A 95 -14.98 8.66 2.69
CA PRO A 95 -15.64 7.94 3.77
C PRO A 95 -15.44 6.42 3.65
N THR A 96 -15.16 5.73 4.75
CA THR A 96 -14.99 4.27 4.78
C THR A 96 -16.27 3.50 4.44
N SER A 97 -17.43 4.16 4.47
CA SER A 97 -18.72 3.63 4.02
C SER A 97 -18.88 3.65 2.50
N GLU A 98 -18.06 4.41 1.78
CA GLU A 98 -18.09 4.46 0.32
C GLU A 98 -17.18 3.40 -0.29
N ILE A 99 -17.57 2.93 -1.48
CA ILE A 99 -16.80 1.94 -2.24
C ILE A 99 -16.16 2.65 -3.43
N VAL A 100 -14.83 2.69 -3.49
CA VAL A 100 -14.10 3.18 -4.67
C VAL A 100 -14.38 2.25 -5.84
N LEU A 101 -14.82 2.80 -6.96
CA LEU A 101 -15.14 2.06 -8.19
C LEU A 101 -14.12 2.26 -9.29
N GLU A 102 -13.57 3.47 -9.42
CA GLU A 102 -12.67 3.88 -10.50
C GLU A 102 -11.82 5.06 -10.04
N ALA A 103 -10.61 5.16 -10.56
CA ALA A 103 -9.76 6.34 -10.43
C ALA A 103 -9.17 6.73 -11.78
N THR A 104 -9.10 8.03 -12.04
CA THR A 104 -8.41 8.62 -13.20
C THR A 104 -7.13 9.29 -12.72
N PHE A 105 -6.03 8.95 -13.36
CA PHE A 105 -4.71 9.52 -13.11
C PHE A 105 -4.35 10.53 -14.20
N GLN A 106 -3.76 11.64 -13.80
CA GLN A 106 -3.12 12.60 -14.70
C GLN A 106 -1.61 12.33 -14.68
N LEU A 107 -1.09 11.83 -15.79
CA LEU A 107 0.30 11.45 -15.97
C LEU A 107 0.98 12.33 -17.02
N GLU A 108 2.29 12.34 -17.04
CA GLU A 108 3.10 13.15 -17.93
C GLU A 108 3.73 12.27 -19.03
N ARG A 109 3.92 12.81 -20.23
CA ARG A 109 4.71 12.14 -21.26
C ARG A 109 6.16 12.01 -20.81
N GLY A 110 6.73 10.81 -20.92
CA GLY A 110 8.11 10.53 -20.56
C GLY A 110 8.79 9.61 -21.55
N GLN A 111 10.10 9.50 -21.44
CA GLN A 111 10.86 8.53 -22.23
C GLN A 111 10.70 7.14 -21.61
N LYS A 112 10.20 6.19 -22.37
CA LYS A 112 9.93 4.82 -21.93
C LYS A 112 11.13 4.17 -21.24
N GLN A 113 12.33 4.37 -21.76
CA GLN A 113 13.54 3.83 -21.18
C GLN A 113 13.81 4.42 -19.79
N ALA A 114 13.70 5.74 -19.62
CA ALA A 114 13.89 6.40 -18.32
C ALA A 114 12.87 5.94 -17.29
N ILE A 115 11.59 5.81 -17.68
CA ILE A 115 10.53 5.27 -16.82
C ILE A 115 10.87 3.83 -16.38
N ALA A 116 11.29 2.98 -17.33
CA ALA A 116 11.64 1.59 -17.05
C ALA A 116 12.84 1.47 -16.10
N GLU A 117 13.88 2.29 -16.29
CA GLU A 117 15.08 2.32 -15.45
C GLU A 117 14.73 2.74 -14.00
N GLU A 118 13.89 3.76 -13.85
CA GLU A 118 13.40 4.21 -12.53
C GLU A 118 12.57 3.12 -11.84
N MET A 119 11.62 2.50 -12.57
CA MET A 119 10.82 1.39 -12.03
C MET A 119 11.71 0.23 -11.58
N GLU A 120 12.72 -0.12 -12.38
CA GLU A 120 13.64 -1.20 -12.03
C GLU A 120 14.50 -0.86 -10.80
N ALA A 121 15.01 0.36 -10.71
CA ALA A 121 15.78 0.82 -9.56
C ALA A 121 14.94 0.75 -8.27
N ARG A 122 13.67 1.19 -8.32
CA ARG A 122 12.74 1.10 -7.19
C ARG A 122 12.41 -0.35 -6.82
N LEU A 123 12.21 -1.21 -7.81
CA LEU A 123 11.92 -2.62 -7.59
C LEU A 123 13.12 -3.35 -6.97
N ARG A 124 14.35 -3.07 -7.44
CA ARG A 124 15.59 -3.59 -6.83
C ARG A 124 15.68 -3.18 -5.37
N ARG A 125 15.43 -1.91 -5.04
CA ARG A 125 15.44 -1.41 -3.67
C ARG A 125 14.41 -2.12 -2.79
N ARG A 126 13.19 -2.38 -3.30
CA ARG A 126 12.17 -3.14 -2.55
C ARG A 126 12.61 -4.58 -2.31
N ARG A 127 13.14 -5.26 -3.33
CA ARG A 127 13.62 -6.64 -3.22
C ARG A 127 14.77 -6.81 -2.24
N SER A 128 15.64 -5.80 -2.11
CA SER A 128 16.77 -5.85 -1.16
C SER A 128 16.37 -5.53 0.29
N SER A 129 15.16 -5.07 0.55
CA SER A 129 14.75 -4.59 1.87
C SER A 129 13.42 -5.12 2.38
N GLN A 130 12.71 -5.93 1.59
CA GLN A 130 11.38 -6.44 1.94
C GLN A 130 11.24 -7.91 1.51
N PRO A 131 10.50 -8.75 2.26
CA PRO A 131 10.33 -10.17 1.97
C PRO A 131 9.34 -10.41 0.81
N MET A 132 9.65 -9.87 -0.38
CA MET A 132 8.74 -9.90 -1.55
C MET A 132 8.47 -11.31 -2.09
N GLY A 133 9.29 -12.29 -1.74
CA GLY A 133 9.14 -13.69 -2.15
C GLY A 133 8.28 -14.54 -1.20
N ARG A 134 7.77 -13.97 -0.12
CA ARG A 134 6.99 -14.70 0.90
C ARG A 134 5.59 -14.11 1.06
N PRO A 135 4.55 -14.94 1.28
CA PRO A 135 3.20 -14.45 1.57
C PRO A 135 3.20 -13.61 2.86
N CYS A 136 2.75 -12.37 2.75
CA CYS A 136 2.61 -11.44 3.87
C CYS A 136 1.56 -10.37 3.55
N CYS A 137 1.15 -9.61 4.54
CA CYS A 137 0.18 -8.50 4.38
C CYS A 137 0.85 -7.12 4.17
N GLY A 138 2.15 -7.09 3.87
CA GLY A 138 2.92 -5.83 3.82
C GLY A 138 3.36 -5.37 5.20
N SER A 139 3.54 -4.06 5.37
CA SER A 139 3.86 -3.47 6.67
C SER A 139 2.71 -3.68 7.66
N VAL A 140 3.04 -4.17 8.85
CA VAL A 140 2.06 -4.44 9.91
C VAL A 140 1.65 -3.16 10.63
N PHE A 141 2.62 -2.29 10.91
CA PHE A 141 2.41 -1.03 11.61
C PHE A 141 2.75 0.18 10.74
N ARG A 142 2.05 1.27 10.97
CA ARG A 142 2.42 2.58 10.43
C ARG A 142 3.74 3.04 11.06
N ASN A 143 4.57 3.70 10.27
CA ASN A 143 5.77 4.33 10.84
C ASN A 143 5.35 5.53 11.71
N PRO A 144 5.76 5.59 12.98
CA PRO A 144 5.56 6.78 13.81
C PRO A 144 6.32 7.98 13.22
N PRO A 145 6.01 9.22 13.66
CA PRO A 145 6.76 10.38 13.25
C PRO A 145 8.26 10.18 13.46
N GLU A 146 9.07 10.54 12.44
CA GLU A 146 10.55 10.51 12.48
C GLU A 146 11.22 9.14 12.77
N ARG A 147 10.46 8.07 12.96
CA ARG A 147 10.99 6.74 13.26
C ARG A 147 10.42 5.67 12.32
N SER A 148 11.17 4.59 12.12
CA SER A 148 10.72 3.40 11.40
C SER A 148 10.20 2.36 12.38
N ALA A 149 8.96 1.90 12.22
CA ALA A 149 8.40 0.79 13.00
C ALA A 149 9.28 -0.47 12.88
N GLY A 150 9.81 -0.74 11.68
CA GLY A 150 10.73 -1.87 11.46
C GLY A 150 12.00 -1.78 12.29
N ILE A 151 12.63 -0.60 12.36
CA ILE A 151 13.84 -0.39 13.19
C ILE A 151 13.51 -0.52 14.68
N LEU A 152 12.37 -0.01 15.13
CA LEU A 152 11.93 -0.14 16.53
C LEU A 152 11.75 -1.61 16.93
N ILE A 153 11.04 -2.38 16.10
CA ILE A 153 10.78 -3.82 16.33
C ILE A 153 12.10 -4.61 16.28
N GLU A 154 12.98 -4.32 15.31
CA GLU A 154 14.31 -4.92 15.22
C GLU A 154 15.16 -4.64 16.46
N SER A 155 15.13 -3.41 16.96
CA SER A 155 15.83 -3.02 18.20
C SER A 155 15.34 -3.76 19.44
N CYS A 156 14.10 -4.27 19.43
CA CYS A 156 13.57 -5.18 20.46
C CYS A 156 14.04 -6.63 20.29
N GLY A 157 14.85 -6.95 19.28
CA GLY A 157 15.36 -8.30 19.03
C GLY A 157 14.32 -9.26 18.48
N LEU A 158 13.28 -8.78 17.82
CA LEU A 158 12.14 -9.59 17.39
C LEU A 158 12.23 -10.13 15.97
N LYS A 159 13.28 -9.81 15.19
CA LYS A 159 13.49 -10.47 13.88
C LYS A 159 13.57 -11.98 14.07
N GLY A 160 12.92 -12.73 13.20
CA GLY A 160 12.86 -14.19 13.25
C GLY A 160 11.92 -14.77 14.30
N ALA A 161 11.32 -13.95 15.19
CA ALA A 161 10.38 -14.43 16.19
C ALA A 161 9.17 -15.11 15.54
N MET A 162 8.76 -16.25 16.09
CA MET A 162 7.69 -17.09 15.54
C MET A 162 6.49 -17.21 16.52
N ALA A 163 5.31 -17.39 15.94
CA ALA A 163 4.12 -17.89 16.59
C ALA A 163 3.42 -18.81 15.58
N GLY A 164 3.25 -20.09 15.91
CA GLY A 164 2.74 -21.08 14.97
C GLY A 164 3.49 -21.06 13.63
N GLY A 165 2.75 -20.82 12.54
CA GLY A 165 3.32 -20.69 11.21
C GLY A 165 3.64 -19.27 10.77
N ALA A 166 3.46 -18.26 11.62
CA ALA A 166 3.83 -16.87 11.34
C ALA A 166 5.23 -16.55 11.87
N GLN A 167 5.96 -15.70 11.15
CA GLN A 167 7.31 -15.26 11.52
C GLN A 167 7.49 -13.77 11.26
N ILE A 168 8.02 -13.01 12.24
CA ILE A 168 8.53 -11.67 11.98
C ILE A 168 9.74 -11.81 11.04
N SER A 169 9.67 -11.16 9.88
CA SER A 169 10.68 -11.32 8.83
C SER A 169 12.08 -10.93 9.31
N GLU A 170 13.06 -11.73 8.94
CA GLU A 170 14.48 -11.42 9.18
C GLU A 170 14.99 -10.31 8.24
N GLU A 171 14.34 -10.12 7.09
CA GLU A 171 14.70 -9.06 6.14
C GLU A 171 14.17 -7.69 6.60
N HIS A 172 12.92 -7.65 7.12
CA HIS A 172 12.28 -6.42 7.55
C HIS A 172 11.33 -6.67 8.72
N ALA A 173 11.64 -6.20 9.91
CA ALA A 173 10.93 -6.53 11.13
C ALA A 173 9.47 -6.01 11.20
N ASN A 174 9.07 -5.06 10.34
CA ASN A 174 7.67 -4.62 10.22
C ASN A 174 6.84 -5.49 9.26
N PHE A 175 7.35 -6.66 8.87
CA PHE A 175 6.63 -7.64 8.05
C PHE A 175 6.50 -8.94 8.82
N ILE A 176 5.31 -9.51 8.82
CA ILE A 176 5.04 -10.86 9.32
C ILE A 176 4.76 -11.74 8.11
N VAL A 177 5.61 -12.76 7.92
CA VAL A 177 5.51 -13.69 6.80
C VAL A 177 4.84 -14.98 7.22
N ASN A 178 4.04 -15.56 6.32
CA ASN A 178 3.49 -16.89 6.47
C ASN A 178 4.52 -17.91 5.98
N THR A 179 5.00 -18.78 6.87
CA THR A 179 5.96 -19.84 6.52
C THR A 179 5.30 -21.10 5.94
N GLY A 180 3.99 -21.06 5.67
CA GLY A 180 3.21 -22.10 5.00
C GLY A 180 1.96 -22.55 5.75
N ARG A 181 1.88 -22.35 7.08
CA ARG A 181 0.76 -22.80 7.92
C ARG A 181 0.32 -21.76 8.96
N ALA A 182 0.58 -20.49 8.73
CA ALA A 182 0.17 -19.44 9.67
C ALA A 182 -1.36 -19.32 9.71
N SER A 183 -1.92 -19.30 10.90
CA SER A 183 -3.27 -18.84 11.15
C SER A 183 -3.30 -17.32 11.33
N ALA A 184 -4.47 -16.70 11.18
CA ALA A 184 -4.64 -15.29 11.49
C ALA A 184 -4.33 -14.99 12.98
N ALA A 185 -4.64 -15.92 13.88
CA ALA A 185 -4.31 -15.80 15.31
C ALA A 185 -2.79 -15.76 15.56
N ASP A 186 -1.99 -16.54 14.81
CA ASP A 186 -0.54 -16.50 14.91
C ASP A 186 0.01 -15.12 14.53
N VAL A 187 -0.54 -14.53 13.46
CA VAL A 187 -0.16 -13.18 13.01
C VAL A 187 -0.51 -12.15 14.07
N VAL A 188 -1.74 -12.17 14.60
CA VAL A 188 -2.20 -11.25 15.66
C VAL A 188 -1.35 -11.39 16.93
N SER A 189 -0.96 -12.61 17.31
CA SER A 189 -0.07 -12.87 18.44
C SER A 189 1.30 -12.17 18.26
N LEU A 190 1.89 -12.27 17.07
CA LEU A 190 3.16 -11.56 16.78
C LEU A 190 2.98 -10.04 16.71
N MET A 191 1.84 -9.56 16.22
CA MET A 191 1.51 -8.13 16.24
C MET A 191 1.47 -7.61 17.69
N GLY A 192 0.73 -8.28 18.59
CA GLY A 192 0.68 -7.90 20.02
C GLY A 192 2.07 -7.90 20.64
N ARG A 193 2.84 -8.96 20.44
CA ARG A 193 4.21 -9.07 20.96
C ARG A 193 5.12 -7.93 20.47
N ALA A 194 5.05 -7.56 19.19
CA ALA A 194 5.85 -6.48 18.64
C ALA A 194 5.41 -5.11 19.17
N HIS A 195 4.10 -4.88 19.26
CA HIS A 195 3.52 -3.67 19.82
C HIS A 195 3.95 -3.46 21.28
N ASP A 196 3.76 -4.48 22.13
CA ASP A 196 4.06 -4.39 23.55
C ASP A 196 5.56 -4.18 23.81
N ALA A 197 6.43 -4.92 23.09
CA ALA A 197 7.87 -4.76 23.22
C ALA A 197 8.36 -3.35 22.84
N VAL A 198 7.77 -2.74 21.80
CA VAL A 198 8.12 -1.37 21.39
C VAL A 198 7.59 -0.35 22.39
N ARG A 199 6.36 -0.53 22.88
CA ARG A 199 5.78 0.34 23.90
C ARG A 199 6.61 0.29 25.19
N ASP A 200 6.95 -0.90 25.66
CA ASP A 200 7.69 -1.08 26.93
C ASP A 200 9.11 -0.49 26.84
N ARG A 201 9.76 -0.57 25.67
CA ARG A 201 11.15 -0.11 25.52
C ARG A 201 11.29 1.34 25.12
N PHE A 202 10.36 1.88 24.34
CA PHE A 202 10.49 3.18 23.69
C PHE A 202 9.37 4.14 24.05
N ASP A 203 8.35 3.71 24.80
CA ASP A 203 7.13 4.48 25.11
C ASP A 203 6.43 4.95 23.84
N ILE A 204 6.40 4.08 22.78
CA ILE A 204 5.76 4.36 21.50
C ILE A 204 4.64 3.35 21.27
N ASP A 205 3.44 3.87 21.07
CA ASP A 205 2.26 3.08 20.71
C ASP A 205 2.19 2.93 19.18
N LEU A 206 2.52 1.73 18.67
CA LEU A 206 2.55 1.47 17.23
C LEU A 206 1.12 1.35 16.68
N ALA A 207 0.72 2.28 15.83
CA ALA A 207 -0.56 2.21 15.13
C ALA A 207 -0.55 1.10 14.06
N CYS A 208 -1.53 0.19 14.13
CA CYS A 208 -1.68 -0.89 13.15
C CYS A 208 -2.04 -0.35 11.77
N GLU A 209 -1.39 -0.86 10.71
CA GLU A 209 -1.75 -0.61 9.31
C GLU A 209 -2.66 -1.73 8.77
N VAL A 210 -2.51 -2.94 9.27
CA VAL A 210 -3.33 -4.11 8.92
C VAL A 210 -4.74 -3.96 9.47
N LYS A 211 -5.75 -4.25 8.64
CA LYS A 211 -7.15 -4.31 9.08
C LYS A 211 -7.51 -5.74 9.46
N LEU A 212 -7.99 -5.95 10.67
CA LEU A 212 -8.44 -7.24 11.18
C LEU A 212 -9.93 -7.41 10.87
N LEU A 213 -10.25 -8.40 10.03
CA LEU A 213 -11.64 -8.72 9.66
C LEU A 213 -12.04 -10.05 10.32
N GLY A 214 -13.22 -10.08 10.94
CA GLY A 214 -13.75 -11.30 11.60
C GLY A 214 -13.15 -11.60 12.98
N PHE A 215 -12.32 -10.74 13.52
CA PHE A 215 -11.98 -10.73 14.94
C PHE A 215 -13.05 -9.92 15.65
N GLY A 216 -13.67 -10.48 16.71
CA GLY A 216 -14.60 -9.74 17.55
C GLY A 216 -13.94 -8.47 18.12
N ALA A 217 -14.75 -7.41 18.21
CA ALA A 217 -14.32 -6.18 18.86
C ALA A 217 -14.11 -6.42 20.35
#